data_caae0d25ccab3d779cd2a1c1a40b898c
#
_entry.id   caae0d25ccab3d779cd2a1c1a40b898c
#
_cell.length_a   1.000
_cell.length_b   1.000
_cell.length_c   1.000
_cell.angle_alpha   90.00
_cell.angle_beta   90.00
_cell.angle_gamma   90.00
#
_symmetry.space_group_name_H-M   'P 1'
#
loop_
_entity.id
_entity.type
_entity.pdbx_description
1 polymer ?
#
loop_
_entity_poly.entity_id
_entity_poly.type
_entity_poly.pdbx_seq_one_letter_code
_entity_poly.pdbx_strand_id
1 'polypeptide(L)'
;NRHPIKSSDPNYLEKNTLLKNLSVELHSHAKNIKVSNGVLNSKIPEGSLDMKWTNHKNKVRLVSPANKRNIDIIVVGTGLAGGSASATLAEQGYNVKAFCFQDSSRRAHSIAAQGGINAAKNYQGDGDSVHRLFYDTIKGGDYRSREANVYRLAEVSTSIIDQCVAQGVPFAREYGGLLDNRSFGGVLVSRTFYAKGQTGQQLLLGAYSAMNRQIARGKIKMYSRHEMMDIVIIDGKAKGIVTRNLVTGEIESHSAHAVVLASGGYGNLFYLSTNAMGSNVSASWKVHKKGAFFANPSFTQIHPTCIPVSGDYQSKLTLMSESLRNDGRIWVPKKLEDAKKIRNNI
;
A
#
# COMPACT_ATOMS: atom_id res chain seq x y z
N ASN A 1 1.76 -32.51 3.02
CA ASN A 1 0.42 -33.00 2.65
C ASN A 1 -0.65 -32.12 3.32
N ARG A 2 -1.00 -31.00 2.71
CA ARG A 2 -2.19 -30.22 3.07
C ARG A 2 -3.28 -30.61 2.09
N HIS A 3 -4.13 -31.55 2.47
CA HIS A 3 -5.36 -31.82 1.72
C HIS A 3 -6.25 -30.58 1.79
N PRO A 4 -6.83 -30.12 0.66
CA PRO A 4 -7.82 -29.04 0.70
C PRO A 4 -9.00 -29.52 1.53
N ILE A 5 -9.29 -28.81 2.61
CA ILE A 5 -10.46 -29.07 3.44
C ILE A 5 -11.67 -28.71 2.59
N LYS A 6 -12.52 -29.68 2.28
CA LYS A 6 -13.74 -29.46 1.51
C LYS A 6 -14.70 -28.60 2.34
N SER A 7 -14.96 -27.40 1.89
CA SER A 7 -15.91 -26.45 2.51
C SER A 7 -17.39 -26.88 2.41
N SER A 8 -17.67 -28.06 1.88
CA SER A 8 -19.02 -28.60 1.65
C SER A 8 -19.57 -29.46 2.80
N ASP A 9 -18.83 -29.61 3.93
CA ASP A 9 -19.35 -30.28 5.11
C ASP A 9 -20.21 -29.29 5.89
N PRO A 10 -21.52 -29.50 6.07
CA PRO A 10 -22.41 -28.62 6.84
C PRO A 10 -21.98 -28.43 8.31
N ASN A 11 -21.16 -29.33 8.86
CA ASN A 11 -20.61 -29.24 10.22
C ASN A 11 -19.15 -28.76 10.24
N TYR A 12 -18.64 -28.17 9.17
CA TYR A 12 -17.26 -27.74 9.03
C TYR A 12 -16.82 -26.78 10.13
N LEU A 13 -17.66 -25.82 10.48
CA LEU A 13 -17.41 -24.85 11.55
C LEU A 13 -17.41 -25.50 12.95
N GLU A 14 -18.24 -26.51 13.20
CA GLU A 14 -18.30 -27.20 14.50
C GLU A 14 -17.12 -28.13 14.72
N LYS A 15 -16.62 -28.75 13.67
CA LYS A 15 -15.47 -29.69 13.74
C LYS A 15 -14.13 -28.98 13.89
N ASN A 16 -14.05 -27.69 13.61
CA ASN A 16 -12.79 -26.94 13.68
C ASN A 16 -12.79 -25.99 14.88
N THR A 17 -12.26 -26.45 16.00
CA THR A 17 -12.17 -25.68 17.27
C THR A 17 -11.49 -24.33 17.09
N LEU A 18 -10.55 -24.22 16.17
CA LEU A 18 -9.83 -22.98 15.86
C LEU A 18 -10.73 -21.95 15.17
N LEU A 19 -11.59 -22.39 14.23
CA LEU A 19 -12.57 -21.54 13.57
C LEU A 19 -13.71 -21.16 14.53
N LYS A 20 -14.12 -22.06 15.41
CA LYS A 20 -15.14 -21.79 16.44
C LYS A 20 -14.65 -20.73 17.42
N ASN A 21 -13.42 -20.84 17.90
CA ASN A 21 -12.82 -19.85 18.79
C ASN A 21 -12.65 -18.50 18.08
N LEU A 22 -12.22 -18.50 16.80
CA LEU A 22 -12.10 -17.30 15.99
C LEU A 22 -13.46 -16.62 15.76
N SER A 23 -14.53 -17.39 15.53
CA SER A 23 -15.89 -16.86 15.36
C SER A 23 -16.44 -16.27 16.66
N VAL A 24 -16.16 -16.87 17.81
CA VAL A 24 -16.55 -16.34 19.13
C VAL A 24 -15.77 -15.05 19.42
N GLU A 25 -14.48 -15.01 19.14
CA GLU A 25 -13.65 -13.80 19.29
C GLU A 25 -14.12 -12.67 18.36
N LEU A 26 -14.47 -12.98 17.11
CA LEU A 26 -15.04 -12.03 16.16
C LEU A 26 -16.41 -11.50 16.61
N HIS A 27 -17.29 -12.36 17.14
CA HIS A 27 -18.61 -11.96 17.64
C HIS A 27 -18.51 -11.09 18.91
N SER A 28 -17.62 -11.42 19.84
CA SER A 28 -17.39 -10.60 21.03
C SER A 28 -16.81 -9.23 20.68
N HIS A 29 -15.96 -9.18 19.65
CA HIS A 29 -15.36 -7.96 19.16
C HIS A 29 -16.36 -7.05 18.42
N ALA A 30 -17.24 -7.65 17.61
CA ALA A 30 -18.32 -6.91 16.93
C ALA A 30 -19.31 -6.24 17.90
N LYS A 31 -19.55 -6.85 19.06
CA LYS A 31 -20.40 -6.27 20.11
C LYS A 31 -19.81 -5.03 20.78
N ASN A 32 -18.49 -4.87 20.75
CA ASN A 32 -17.78 -3.73 21.35
C ASN A 32 -17.58 -2.55 20.38
N ILE A 33 -17.88 -2.74 19.09
CA ILE A 33 -17.83 -1.65 18.11
C ILE A 33 -19.15 -0.87 18.24
N LYS A 34 -19.12 0.26 18.95
CA LYS A 34 -20.24 1.21 18.97
C LYS A 34 -20.40 1.82 17.57
N VAL A 35 -21.22 1.20 16.75
CA VAL A 35 -21.69 1.78 15.50
C VAL A 35 -22.84 2.72 15.87
N SER A 36 -22.60 4.00 15.97
CA SER A 36 -23.67 4.97 16.12
C SER A 36 -24.47 5.00 14.82
N ASN A 37 -25.69 4.47 14.84
CA ASN A 37 -26.68 4.51 13.75
C ASN A 37 -26.20 3.97 12.38
N GLY A 38 -25.30 2.99 12.36
CA GLY A 38 -24.78 2.40 11.11
C GLY A 38 -23.90 3.32 10.26
N VAL A 39 -23.62 4.53 10.71
CA VAL A 39 -22.74 5.47 10.03
C VAL A 39 -21.35 5.43 10.64
N LEU A 40 -20.34 5.12 9.82
CA LEU A 40 -18.94 5.25 10.21
C LEU A 40 -18.62 6.73 10.46
N ASN A 41 -18.48 7.11 11.71
CA ASN A 41 -18.15 8.48 12.09
C ASN A 41 -16.64 8.73 11.87
N SER A 42 -16.26 8.91 10.63
CA SER A 42 -14.90 9.34 10.26
C SER A 42 -14.92 10.82 9.95
N LYS A 43 -14.03 11.57 10.57
CA LYS A 43 -13.89 13.01 10.35
C LYS A 43 -13.53 13.27 8.90
N ILE A 44 -14.46 13.86 8.15
CA ILE A 44 -14.25 14.32 6.78
C ILE A 44 -14.15 15.85 6.86
N PRO A 45 -13.19 16.48 6.19
CA PRO A 45 -13.14 17.95 6.13
C PRO A 45 -14.43 18.54 5.55
N GLU A 46 -14.84 19.69 6.08
CA GLU A 46 -16.03 20.41 5.65
C GLU A 46 -15.79 21.26 4.41
N GLY A 47 -16.84 21.57 3.66
CA GLY A 47 -16.81 22.41 2.46
C GLY A 47 -17.12 21.65 1.18
N SER A 48 -17.05 22.36 0.04
CA SER A 48 -17.14 21.75 -1.29
C SER A 48 -15.97 20.79 -1.54
N LEU A 49 -16.14 19.84 -2.44
CA LEU A 49 -15.17 18.77 -2.67
C LEU A 49 -13.76 19.30 -2.97
N ASP A 50 -13.65 20.31 -3.79
CA ASP A 50 -12.42 20.99 -4.20
C ASP A 50 -11.75 21.79 -3.07
N MET A 51 -12.54 22.28 -2.11
CA MET A 51 -12.07 23.14 -1.02
C MET A 51 -11.87 22.42 0.32
N LYS A 52 -12.39 21.18 0.48
CA LYS A 52 -12.35 20.45 1.75
C LYS A 52 -10.97 20.42 2.41
N TRP A 53 -9.97 20.00 1.65
CA TRP A 53 -8.61 19.86 2.18
C TRP A 53 -7.88 21.20 2.32
N THR A 54 -8.17 22.16 1.48
CA THR A 54 -7.67 23.54 1.62
C THR A 54 -8.20 24.17 2.91
N ASN A 55 -9.49 24.06 3.15
CA ASN A 55 -10.13 24.55 4.38
C ASN A 55 -9.56 23.84 5.61
N HIS A 56 -9.38 22.51 5.54
CA HIS A 56 -8.78 21.74 6.62
C HIS A 56 -7.35 22.21 6.92
N LYS A 57 -6.50 22.37 5.91
CA LYS A 57 -5.13 22.86 6.07
C LYS A 57 -5.08 24.23 6.73
N ASN A 58 -5.98 25.13 6.38
CA ASN A 58 -6.05 26.48 6.93
C ASN A 58 -6.50 26.49 8.40
N LYS A 59 -7.28 25.48 8.83
CA LYS A 59 -7.77 25.34 10.23
C LYS A 59 -6.79 24.57 11.12
N VAL A 60 -5.86 23.78 10.56
CA VAL A 60 -4.91 22.97 11.34
C VAL A 60 -3.84 23.84 11.99
N ARG A 61 -3.71 23.71 13.31
CA ARG A 61 -2.61 24.35 14.02
C ARG A 61 -1.28 23.72 13.65
N LEU A 62 -0.39 24.53 13.09
CA LEU A 62 0.93 24.07 12.69
C LEU A 62 1.86 23.91 13.88
N VAL A 63 2.70 22.87 13.84
CA VAL A 63 3.79 22.71 14.79
C VAL A 63 4.94 23.63 14.38
N SER A 64 5.43 24.45 15.30
CA SER A 64 6.57 25.31 14.99
C SER A 64 7.81 24.47 14.66
N PRO A 65 8.70 24.93 13.78
CA PRO A 65 9.93 24.22 13.43
C PRO A 65 10.79 23.84 14.64
N ALA A 66 10.88 24.73 15.64
CA ALA A 66 11.62 24.50 16.87
C ALA A 66 11.07 23.33 17.71
N ASN A 67 9.75 23.11 17.68
CA ASN A 67 9.10 22.04 18.45
C ASN A 67 9.08 20.70 17.71
N LYS A 68 9.22 20.67 16.38
CA LYS A 68 9.21 19.42 15.60
C LYS A 68 10.28 18.43 16.05
N ARG A 69 11.46 18.91 16.41
CA ARG A 69 12.57 18.08 16.92
C ARG A 69 12.27 17.33 18.22
N ASN A 70 11.24 17.73 18.96
CA ASN A 70 10.79 17.10 20.19
C ASN A 70 9.64 16.11 19.99
N ILE A 71 9.24 15.88 18.72
CA ILE A 71 8.14 15.00 18.37
C ILE A 71 8.68 13.75 17.72
N ASP A 72 8.40 12.62 18.35
CA ASP A 72 8.71 11.28 17.85
C ASP A 72 7.51 10.72 17.10
N ILE A 73 7.75 10.17 15.92
CA ILE A 73 6.74 9.52 15.08
C ILE A 73 7.20 8.10 14.78
N ILE A 74 6.32 7.14 15.00
CA ILE A 74 6.54 5.76 14.60
C ILE A 74 5.91 5.53 13.24
N VAL A 75 6.66 4.88 12.34
CA VAL A 75 6.18 4.40 11.04
C VAL A 75 6.33 2.89 10.98
N VAL A 76 5.22 2.17 10.85
CA VAL A 76 5.18 0.71 10.76
C VAL A 76 5.03 0.31 9.29
N GLY A 77 6.07 -0.32 8.76
CA GLY A 77 6.20 -0.66 7.34
C GLY A 77 7.12 0.31 6.60
N THR A 78 7.95 -0.24 5.73
CA THR A 78 9.00 0.50 4.98
C THR A 78 8.90 0.29 3.47
N GLY A 79 7.74 -0.13 2.99
CA GLY A 79 7.41 -0.09 1.56
C GLY A 79 7.38 1.35 1.04
N LEU A 80 6.90 1.55 -0.17
CA LEU A 80 6.86 2.88 -0.80
C LEU A 80 6.17 3.93 0.09
N ALA A 81 5.02 3.60 0.68
CA ALA A 81 4.28 4.51 1.55
C ALA A 81 5.06 4.86 2.83
N GLY A 82 5.56 3.83 3.55
CA GLY A 82 6.27 4.06 4.81
C GLY A 82 7.66 4.67 4.63
N GLY A 83 8.39 4.28 3.58
CA GLY A 83 9.67 4.89 3.23
C GLY A 83 9.53 6.36 2.88
N SER A 84 8.55 6.71 2.04
CA SER A 84 8.26 8.11 1.67
C SER A 84 7.79 8.93 2.87
N ALA A 85 6.89 8.37 3.70
CA ALA A 85 6.41 9.05 4.90
C ALA A 85 7.57 9.30 5.89
N SER A 86 8.41 8.30 6.13
CA SER A 86 9.56 8.42 7.04
C SER A 86 10.55 9.49 6.55
N ALA A 87 10.89 9.47 5.26
CA ALA A 87 11.79 10.46 4.67
C ALA A 87 11.22 11.89 4.80
N THR A 88 9.97 12.09 4.38
CA THR A 88 9.32 13.40 4.40
C THR A 88 9.15 13.94 5.82
N LEU A 89 8.75 13.12 6.78
CA LEU A 89 8.61 13.55 8.18
C LEU A 89 9.97 13.95 8.76
N ALA A 90 11.02 13.18 8.50
CA ALA A 90 12.36 13.50 8.94
C ALA A 90 12.92 14.77 8.28
N GLU A 91 12.67 14.99 6.98
CA GLU A 91 13.03 16.22 6.26
C GLU A 91 12.33 17.45 6.84
N GLN A 92 11.10 17.27 7.35
CA GLN A 92 10.35 18.32 8.03
C GLN A 92 10.84 18.61 9.46
N GLY A 93 11.79 17.83 9.99
CA GLY A 93 12.42 18.04 11.30
C GLY A 93 11.91 17.15 12.44
N TYR A 94 11.02 16.20 12.18
CA TYR A 94 10.55 15.22 13.17
C TYR A 94 11.58 14.10 13.39
N ASN A 95 11.56 13.47 14.57
CA ASN A 95 12.28 12.23 14.81
C ASN A 95 11.42 11.05 14.42
N VAL A 96 11.97 10.11 13.65
CA VAL A 96 11.21 8.98 13.14
C VAL A 96 11.80 7.66 13.61
N LYS A 97 10.94 6.75 14.08
CA LYS A 97 11.26 5.34 14.34
C LYS A 97 10.56 4.50 13.28
N ALA A 98 11.32 3.94 12.34
CA ALA A 98 10.79 3.16 11.23
C ALA A 98 10.97 1.65 11.49
N PHE A 99 9.87 0.90 11.44
CA PHE A 99 9.84 -0.53 11.73
C PHE A 99 9.58 -1.36 10.48
N CYS A 100 10.41 -2.37 10.27
CA CYS A 100 10.35 -3.29 9.15
C CYS A 100 10.29 -4.73 9.64
N PHE A 101 9.25 -5.46 9.21
CA PHE A 101 9.14 -6.89 9.47
C PHE A 101 10.22 -7.70 8.77
N GLN A 102 10.65 -7.26 7.59
CA GLN A 102 11.66 -7.92 6.79
C GLN A 102 13.09 -7.56 7.26
N ASP A 103 14.06 -8.29 6.76
CA ASP A 103 15.48 -8.04 6.96
C ASP A 103 15.99 -6.78 6.22
N SER A 104 15.27 -6.37 5.17
CA SER A 104 15.56 -5.18 4.40
C SER A 104 14.30 -4.38 4.14
N SER A 105 14.40 -3.06 4.33
CA SER A 105 13.33 -2.10 4.02
C SER A 105 12.89 -2.13 2.53
N ARG A 106 13.72 -2.69 1.64
CA ARG A 106 13.40 -2.83 0.22
C ARG A 106 12.54 -4.05 -0.11
N ARG A 107 12.33 -4.97 0.82
CA ARG A 107 11.53 -6.18 0.61
C ARG A 107 10.05 -5.93 0.81
N ALA A 108 9.50 -4.96 0.11
CA ALA A 108 8.08 -4.64 0.10
C ALA A 108 7.44 -5.04 -1.22
N HIS A 109 6.13 -5.28 -1.22
CA HIS A 109 5.39 -5.59 -2.45
C HIS A 109 5.52 -4.50 -3.51
N SER A 110 5.77 -3.26 -3.13
CA SER A 110 6.01 -2.12 -4.03
C SER A 110 7.07 -2.41 -5.11
N ILE A 111 8.07 -3.24 -4.80
CA ILE A 111 9.12 -3.60 -5.76
C ILE A 111 8.59 -4.36 -6.99
N ALA A 112 7.43 -4.98 -6.85
CA ALA A 112 6.83 -5.81 -7.90
C ALA A 112 5.89 -5.04 -8.83
N ALA A 113 5.54 -3.78 -8.53
CA ALA A 113 4.69 -2.96 -9.37
C ALA A 113 5.44 -2.51 -10.63
N GLN A 114 4.85 -2.68 -11.81
CA GLN A 114 5.54 -2.53 -13.09
C GLN A 114 4.91 -1.50 -14.02
N GLY A 115 3.58 -1.40 -14.06
CA GLY A 115 2.85 -0.67 -15.08
C GLY A 115 3.11 0.83 -15.13
N GLY A 116 3.06 1.49 -14.01
CA GLY A 116 3.24 2.93 -13.90
C GLY A 116 2.46 3.54 -12.74
N ILE A 117 2.54 4.84 -12.65
CA ILE A 117 1.82 5.65 -11.67
C ILE A 117 1.03 6.76 -12.38
N ASN A 118 -0.24 6.89 -12.05
CA ASN A 118 -1.12 7.89 -12.65
C ASN A 118 -1.01 9.24 -11.94
N ALA A 119 -0.92 10.31 -12.72
CA ALA A 119 -0.96 11.69 -12.22
C ALA A 119 -1.61 12.63 -13.23
N ALA A 120 -2.40 13.59 -12.74
CA ALA A 120 -3.18 14.50 -13.57
C ALA A 120 -2.34 15.70 -14.08
N LYS A 121 -1.23 15.42 -14.78
CA LYS A 121 -0.34 16.47 -15.32
C LYS A 121 -0.76 17.03 -16.69
N ASN A 122 -1.61 16.29 -17.40
CA ASN A 122 -2.12 16.68 -18.73
C ASN A 122 -1.03 17.12 -19.73
N TYR A 123 0.11 16.45 -19.76
CA TYR A 123 1.24 16.83 -20.63
C TYR A 123 0.93 16.71 -22.11
N GLN A 124 0.08 15.75 -22.49
CA GLN A 124 -0.33 15.52 -23.88
C GLN A 124 -1.47 16.47 -24.34
N GLY A 125 -2.08 17.23 -23.43
CA GLY A 125 -3.20 18.09 -23.76
C GLY A 125 -4.48 17.34 -24.18
N ASP A 126 -4.61 16.08 -23.78
CA ASP A 126 -5.73 15.18 -24.15
C ASP A 126 -6.94 15.28 -23.21
N GLY A 127 -7.02 16.38 -22.47
CA GLY A 127 -8.15 16.71 -21.60
C GLY A 127 -8.13 16.02 -20.24
N ASP A 128 -6.96 15.62 -19.75
CA ASP A 128 -6.80 15.14 -18.38
C ASP A 128 -6.91 16.29 -17.36
N SER A 129 -7.36 15.97 -16.18
CA SER A 129 -7.51 16.93 -15.09
C SER A 129 -7.59 16.21 -13.73
N VAL A 130 -7.41 16.98 -12.65
CA VAL A 130 -7.63 16.47 -11.27
C VAL A 130 -9.04 15.90 -11.13
N HIS A 131 -10.06 16.57 -11.63
CA HIS A 131 -11.44 16.11 -11.57
C HIS A 131 -11.65 14.81 -12.38
N ARG A 132 -11.03 14.70 -13.56
CA ARG A 132 -11.12 13.49 -14.38
C ARG A 132 -10.43 12.30 -13.72
N LEU A 133 -9.23 12.48 -13.16
CA LEU A 133 -8.56 11.43 -12.40
C LEU A 133 -9.37 11.01 -11.18
N PHE A 134 -9.95 11.97 -10.47
CA PHE A 134 -10.87 11.71 -9.37
C PHE A 134 -12.07 10.87 -9.81
N TYR A 135 -12.78 11.30 -10.85
CA TYR A 135 -13.95 10.61 -11.37
C TYR A 135 -13.63 9.17 -11.83
N ASP A 136 -12.57 9.00 -12.61
CA ASP A 136 -12.13 7.69 -13.09
C ASP A 136 -11.79 6.75 -11.93
N THR A 137 -11.17 7.27 -10.87
CA THR A 137 -10.82 6.48 -9.68
C THR A 137 -12.06 6.09 -8.87
N ILE A 138 -13.01 7.00 -8.68
CA ILE A 138 -14.27 6.70 -8.00
C ILE A 138 -15.09 5.68 -8.79
N LYS A 139 -15.22 5.84 -10.11
CA LYS A 139 -15.92 4.93 -10.99
C LYS A 139 -15.26 3.55 -11.02
N GLY A 140 -13.93 3.50 -11.16
CA GLY A 140 -13.16 2.25 -11.14
C GLY A 140 -13.24 1.51 -9.80
N GLY A 141 -13.47 2.22 -8.70
CA GLY A 141 -13.73 1.68 -7.36
C GLY A 141 -15.20 1.39 -7.07
N ASP A 142 -16.04 1.30 -8.09
CA ASP A 142 -17.49 1.03 -7.99
C ASP A 142 -18.21 2.00 -7.02
N TYR A 143 -17.82 3.26 -7.03
CA TYR A 143 -18.37 4.35 -6.19
C TYR A 143 -18.31 4.08 -4.68
N ARG A 144 -17.37 3.26 -4.23
CA ARG A 144 -17.26 2.85 -2.81
C ARG A 144 -16.14 3.55 -2.06
N SER A 145 -15.30 4.30 -2.76
CA SER A 145 -14.22 5.05 -2.15
C SER A 145 -14.74 6.35 -1.53
N ARG A 146 -14.03 6.83 -0.52
CA ARG A 146 -14.32 8.13 0.09
C ARG A 146 -13.88 9.25 -0.85
N GLU A 147 -14.83 10.01 -1.36
CA GLU A 147 -14.61 11.06 -2.36
C GLU A 147 -13.55 12.08 -1.95
N ALA A 148 -13.63 12.60 -0.72
CA ALA A 148 -12.66 13.59 -0.24
C ALA A 148 -11.20 13.09 -0.28
N ASN A 149 -10.98 11.81 0.05
CA ASN A 149 -9.64 11.23 0.03
C ASN A 149 -9.14 11.01 -1.40
N VAL A 150 -10.01 10.55 -2.30
CA VAL A 150 -9.66 10.32 -3.71
C VAL A 150 -9.40 11.65 -4.42
N TYR A 151 -10.22 12.68 -4.14
CA TYR A 151 -9.99 14.02 -4.70
C TYR A 151 -8.64 14.57 -4.24
N ARG A 152 -8.33 14.46 -2.94
CA ARG A 152 -7.01 14.87 -2.43
C ARG A 152 -5.86 14.13 -3.08
N LEU A 153 -6.00 12.81 -3.30
CA LEU A 153 -4.99 12.04 -4.01
C LEU A 153 -4.78 12.55 -5.44
N ALA A 154 -5.87 12.82 -6.16
CA ALA A 154 -5.80 13.39 -7.51
C ALA A 154 -5.13 14.76 -7.54
N GLU A 155 -5.47 15.63 -6.57
CA GLU A 155 -4.83 16.96 -6.42
C GLU A 155 -3.30 16.87 -6.24
N VAL A 156 -2.83 16.00 -5.32
CA VAL A 156 -1.40 15.91 -4.99
C VAL A 156 -0.61 15.05 -5.97
N SER A 157 -1.27 14.36 -6.89
CA SER A 157 -0.64 13.40 -7.80
C SER A 157 0.48 14.05 -8.63
N THR A 158 0.28 15.28 -9.07
CA THR A 158 1.26 16.03 -9.86
C THR A 158 2.54 16.32 -9.06
N SER A 159 2.39 16.77 -7.81
CA SER A 159 3.52 17.02 -6.90
C SER A 159 4.25 15.74 -6.49
N ILE A 160 3.54 14.61 -6.41
CA ILE A 160 4.15 13.31 -6.12
C ILE A 160 5.11 12.89 -7.23
N ILE A 161 4.76 13.09 -8.51
CA ILE A 161 5.66 12.81 -9.63
C ILE A 161 6.92 13.69 -9.54
N ASP A 162 6.76 14.98 -9.27
CA ASP A 162 7.90 15.88 -9.13
C ASP A 162 8.82 15.49 -7.97
N GLN A 163 8.24 15.09 -6.83
CA GLN A 163 9.00 14.55 -5.71
C GLN A 163 9.77 13.27 -6.08
N CYS A 164 9.13 12.35 -6.81
CA CYS A 164 9.79 11.13 -7.27
C CYS A 164 10.97 11.44 -8.22
N VAL A 165 10.81 12.40 -9.13
CA VAL A 165 11.90 12.86 -10.00
C VAL A 165 13.04 13.44 -9.16
N ALA A 166 12.74 14.29 -8.18
CA ALA A 166 13.73 14.86 -7.28
C ALA A 166 14.45 13.80 -6.41
N GLN A 167 13.81 12.67 -6.14
CA GLN A 167 14.40 11.51 -5.47
C GLN A 167 15.26 10.63 -6.40
N GLY A 168 15.33 10.96 -7.69
CA GLY A 168 16.15 10.25 -8.66
C GLY A 168 15.45 9.08 -9.36
N VAL A 169 14.11 9.03 -9.36
CA VAL A 169 13.36 8.01 -10.10
C VAL A 169 13.51 8.24 -11.60
N PRO A 170 14.06 7.26 -12.36
CA PRO A 170 14.36 7.40 -13.79
C PRO A 170 13.11 7.11 -14.63
N PHE A 171 12.12 7.99 -14.56
CA PHE A 171 10.97 7.90 -15.45
C PHE A 171 11.38 8.00 -16.92
N ALA A 172 10.66 7.31 -17.79
CA ALA A 172 10.81 7.47 -19.23
C ALA A 172 10.66 8.94 -19.63
N ARG A 173 11.43 9.34 -20.65
CA ARG A 173 11.41 10.71 -21.18
C ARG A 173 11.20 10.70 -22.66
N GLU A 174 10.53 11.71 -23.17
CA GLU A 174 10.44 12.02 -24.58
C GLU A 174 11.78 12.58 -25.11
N TYR A 175 11.91 12.66 -26.43
CA TYR A 175 13.11 13.17 -27.08
C TYR A 175 13.51 14.58 -26.61
N GLY A 176 12.51 15.44 -26.34
CA GLY A 176 12.71 16.78 -25.78
C GLY A 176 13.08 16.84 -24.30
N GLY A 177 13.19 15.70 -23.62
CA GLY A 177 13.58 15.62 -22.20
C GLY A 177 12.43 15.75 -21.19
N LEU A 178 11.20 16.00 -21.64
CA LEU A 178 10.03 15.96 -20.78
C LEU A 178 9.72 14.51 -20.34
N LEU A 179 9.00 14.38 -19.22
CA LEU A 179 8.55 13.07 -18.76
C LEU A 179 7.55 12.50 -19.77
N ASP A 180 7.83 11.29 -20.25
CA ASP A 180 6.89 10.55 -21.08
C ASP A 180 5.74 9.98 -20.24
N ASN A 181 4.55 10.00 -20.78
CA ASN A 181 3.36 9.40 -20.20
C ASN A 181 2.52 8.70 -21.27
N ARG A 182 1.76 7.73 -20.84
CA ARG A 182 0.96 6.89 -21.74
C ARG A 182 -0.42 6.60 -21.17
N SER A 183 -1.33 6.24 -22.05
CA SER A 183 -2.57 5.58 -21.67
C SER A 183 -2.25 4.14 -21.26
N PHE A 184 -2.75 3.67 -20.12
CA PHE A 184 -2.46 2.36 -19.60
C PHE A 184 -3.63 1.79 -18.76
N GLY A 185 -3.88 0.48 -18.88
CA GLY A 185 -4.87 -0.20 -18.05
C GLY A 185 -6.32 0.21 -18.30
N GLY A 186 -6.67 0.65 -19.54
CA GLY A 186 -8.01 1.08 -19.90
C GLY A 186 -8.30 2.56 -19.63
N VAL A 187 -7.33 3.31 -19.18
CA VAL A 187 -7.43 4.78 -19.06
C VAL A 187 -7.40 5.41 -20.44
N LEU A 188 -8.35 6.30 -20.71
CA LEU A 188 -8.54 6.90 -22.05
C LEU A 188 -7.63 8.10 -22.32
N VAL A 189 -6.86 8.56 -21.34
CA VAL A 189 -5.93 9.70 -21.42
C VAL A 189 -4.53 9.28 -21.02
N SER A 190 -3.55 10.03 -21.50
CA SER A 190 -2.14 9.79 -21.22
C SER A 190 -1.75 10.39 -19.87
N ARG A 191 -1.88 9.62 -18.80
CA ARG A 191 -1.55 10.07 -17.43
C ARG A 191 -0.63 9.14 -16.66
N THR A 192 -0.21 8.01 -17.27
CA THR A 192 0.61 7.01 -16.60
C THR A 192 2.08 7.27 -16.84
N PHE A 193 2.79 7.68 -15.80
CA PHE A 193 4.24 7.86 -15.79
C PHE A 193 4.91 6.51 -15.45
N TYR A 194 5.99 6.13 -16.12
CA TYR A 194 6.54 4.80 -16.05
C TYR A 194 8.07 4.76 -16.19
N ALA A 195 8.66 3.68 -15.70
CA ALA A 195 10.08 3.34 -15.85
C ALA A 195 10.22 1.93 -16.45
N LYS A 196 9.74 1.76 -17.66
CA LYS A 196 9.86 0.56 -18.54
C LYS A 196 9.89 -0.79 -17.80
N GLY A 197 8.76 -1.19 -17.20
CA GLY A 197 8.62 -2.47 -16.47
C GLY A 197 9.19 -2.50 -15.04
N GLN A 198 9.83 -1.43 -14.58
CA GLN A 198 10.46 -1.36 -13.27
C GLN A 198 9.91 -0.21 -12.41
N THR A 199 8.74 0.31 -12.71
CA THR A 199 8.22 1.53 -12.09
C THR A 199 8.18 1.43 -10.57
N GLY A 200 7.59 0.38 -10.02
CA GLY A 200 7.50 0.19 -8.56
C GLY A 200 8.87 0.00 -7.90
N GLN A 201 9.76 -0.72 -8.53
CA GLN A 201 11.14 -0.88 -8.06
C GLN A 201 11.85 0.47 -7.98
N GLN A 202 11.78 1.28 -9.02
CA GLN A 202 12.45 2.57 -9.07
C GLN A 202 11.84 3.57 -8.09
N LEU A 203 10.51 3.60 -7.95
CA LEU A 203 9.82 4.39 -6.94
C LEU A 203 10.27 3.99 -5.52
N LEU A 204 10.33 2.69 -5.23
CA LEU A 204 10.77 2.19 -3.92
C LEU A 204 12.23 2.56 -3.65
N LEU A 205 13.13 2.43 -4.64
CA LEU A 205 14.54 2.80 -4.49
C LEU A 205 14.71 4.31 -4.29
N GLY A 206 13.92 5.16 -4.94
CA GLY A 206 13.91 6.60 -4.72
C GLY A 206 13.51 6.95 -3.27
N ALA A 207 12.40 6.39 -2.79
CA ALA A 207 11.95 6.56 -1.41
C ALA A 207 12.97 6.01 -0.40
N TYR A 208 13.56 4.85 -0.68
CA TYR A 208 14.60 4.24 0.14
C TYR A 208 15.87 5.10 0.21
N SER A 209 16.30 5.67 -0.90
CA SER A 209 17.46 6.57 -0.93
C SER A 209 17.21 7.83 -0.11
N ALA A 210 16.00 8.42 -0.21
CA ALA A 210 15.60 9.57 0.59
C ALA A 210 15.58 9.22 2.09
N MET A 211 15.02 8.06 2.45
CA MET A 211 15.00 7.57 3.83
C MET A 211 16.42 7.34 4.37
N ASN A 212 17.31 6.72 3.61
CA ASN A 212 18.69 6.47 4.03
C ASN A 212 19.49 7.75 4.28
N ARG A 213 19.27 8.81 3.49
CA ARG A 213 19.86 10.12 3.79
C ARG A 213 19.46 10.63 5.18
N GLN A 214 18.21 10.38 5.60
CA GLN A 214 17.75 10.79 6.92
C GLN A 214 18.22 9.85 8.04
N ILE A 215 18.41 8.56 7.76
CA ILE A 215 19.06 7.62 8.68
C ILE A 215 20.51 8.07 8.93
N ALA A 216 21.27 8.38 7.89
CA ALA A 216 22.64 8.87 7.99
C ALA A 216 22.74 10.19 8.79
N ARG A 217 21.70 11.02 8.74
CA ARG A 217 21.60 12.26 9.55
C ARG A 217 21.13 12.03 10.99
N GLY A 218 20.87 10.80 11.39
CA GLY A 218 20.35 10.46 12.71
C GLY A 218 18.89 10.86 12.96
N LYS A 219 18.14 11.25 11.92
CA LYS A 219 16.73 11.67 12.03
C LYS A 219 15.75 10.49 11.96
N ILE A 220 16.19 9.38 11.39
CA ILE A 220 15.42 8.13 11.36
C ILE A 220 16.24 7.05 12.08
N LYS A 221 15.61 6.39 13.05
CA LYS A 221 16.10 5.13 13.62
C LYS A 221 15.36 3.97 12.97
N MET A 222 16.12 3.10 12.30
CA MET A 222 15.58 1.95 11.58
C MET A 222 15.61 0.70 12.46
N TYR A 223 14.48 -0.01 12.54
CA TYR A 223 14.30 -1.27 13.23
C TYR A 223 13.91 -2.36 12.22
N SER A 224 14.91 -3.06 11.68
CA SER A 224 14.70 -4.20 10.78
C SER A 224 14.41 -5.46 11.59
N ARG A 225 13.65 -6.42 11.00
CA ARG A 225 13.23 -7.66 11.65
C ARG A 225 12.48 -7.44 12.97
N HIS A 226 11.62 -6.41 12.98
CA HIS A 226 10.73 -6.14 14.12
C HIS A 226 9.28 -6.30 13.68
N GLU A 227 8.58 -7.21 14.35
CA GLU A 227 7.15 -7.43 14.15
C GLU A 227 6.35 -6.55 15.12
N MET A 228 5.39 -5.80 14.62
CA MET A 228 4.45 -5.09 15.47
C MET A 228 3.48 -6.08 16.12
N MET A 229 3.57 -6.20 17.45
CA MET A 229 2.71 -7.09 18.25
C MET A 229 1.42 -6.42 18.68
N ASP A 230 1.47 -5.13 19.01
CA ASP A 230 0.28 -4.37 19.42
C ASP A 230 0.50 -2.86 19.25
N ILE A 231 -0.61 -2.10 19.29
CA ILE A 231 -0.60 -0.65 19.37
C ILE A 231 -0.96 -0.23 20.80
N VAL A 232 -0.25 0.75 21.35
CA VAL A 232 -0.51 1.30 22.67
C VAL A 232 -1.48 2.47 22.55
N ILE A 233 -2.66 2.34 23.13
CA ILE A 233 -3.68 3.39 23.20
C ILE A 233 -3.81 3.88 24.63
N ILE A 234 -3.62 5.18 24.86
CA ILE A 234 -3.79 5.85 26.13
C ILE A 234 -4.72 7.05 25.90
N ASP A 235 -5.80 7.15 26.65
CA ASP A 235 -6.80 8.21 26.52
C ASP A 235 -7.34 8.38 25.09
N GLY A 236 -7.59 7.26 24.42
CA GLY A 236 -8.09 7.23 23.02
C GLY A 236 -7.07 7.68 21.97
N LYS A 237 -5.80 7.82 22.33
CA LYS A 237 -4.72 8.26 21.44
C LYS A 237 -3.65 7.18 21.27
N ALA A 238 -3.19 6.97 20.05
CA ALA A 238 -2.05 6.09 19.78
C ALA A 238 -0.77 6.74 20.32
N LYS A 239 -0.14 6.10 21.31
CA LYS A 239 1.03 6.60 22.03
C LYS A 239 2.30 5.77 21.80
N GLY A 240 2.19 4.70 21.07
CA GLY A 240 3.33 3.85 20.77
C GLY A 240 2.92 2.48 20.22
N ILE A 241 3.89 1.59 20.13
CA ILE A 241 3.70 0.20 19.73
C ILE A 241 4.51 -0.73 20.63
N VAL A 242 4.08 -1.99 20.68
CA VAL A 242 4.87 -3.11 21.19
C VAL A 242 5.36 -3.91 20.01
N THR A 243 6.64 -4.26 20.00
CA THR A 243 7.26 -5.05 18.94
C THR A 243 7.92 -6.30 19.49
N ARG A 244 8.12 -7.26 18.61
CA ARG A 244 9.00 -8.41 18.84
C ARG A 244 10.18 -8.32 17.89
N ASN A 245 11.38 -8.34 18.45
CA ASN A 245 12.60 -8.52 17.68
C ASN A 245 12.65 -9.97 17.17
N LEU A 246 12.62 -10.16 15.86
CA LEU A 246 12.56 -11.49 15.25
C LEU A 246 13.92 -12.23 15.26
N VAL A 247 14.99 -11.56 15.66
CA VAL A 247 16.32 -12.17 15.81
C VAL A 247 16.53 -12.70 17.23
N THR A 248 16.20 -11.88 18.23
CA THR A 248 16.43 -12.20 19.65
C THR A 248 15.21 -12.80 20.35
N GLY A 249 14.01 -12.58 19.80
CA GLY A 249 12.73 -12.94 20.42
C GLY A 249 12.24 -11.95 21.48
N GLU A 250 13.03 -10.93 21.81
CA GLU A 250 12.70 -9.93 22.82
C GLU A 250 11.47 -9.10 22.46
N ILE A 251 10.69 -8.78 23.48
CA ILE A 251 9.53 -7.88 23.39
C ILE A 251 9.97 -6.47 23.84
N GLU A 252 9.79 -5.51 22.95
CA GLU A 252 10.20 -4.13 23.15
C GLU A 252 8.99 -3.20 23.07
N SER A 253 8.99 -2.16 23.88
CA SER A 253 7.97 -1.09 23.85
C SER A 253 8.58 0.22 23.33
N HIS A 254 7.89 0.84 22.39
CA HIS A 254 8.34 2.09 21.77
C HIS A 254 7.26 3.15 21.90
N SER A 255 7.59 4.26 22.57
CA SER A 255 6.70 5.42 22.69
C SER A 255 6.82 6.37 21.50
N ALA A 256 5.71 7.07 21.18
CA ALA A 256 5.69 8.12 20.18
C ALA A 256 4.49 9.06 20.39
N HIS A 257 4.56 10.22 19.75
CA HIS A 257 3.46 11.20 19.69
C HIS A 257 2.42 10.85 18.65
N ALA A 258 2.83 10.11 17.60
CA ALA A 258 1.94 9.61 16.56
C ALA A 258 2.45 8.29 15.98
N VAL A 259 1.52 7.47 15.47
CA VAL A 259 1.83 6.20 14.80
C VAL A 259 1.22 6.22 13.40
N VAL A 260 2.06 5.97 12.40
CA VAL A 260 1.68 5.81 11.00
C VAL A 260 1.73 4.31 10.68
N LEU A 261 0.59 3.73 10.33
CA LEU A 261 0.51 2.35 9.87
C LEU A 261 0.61 2.32 8.34
N ALA A 262 1.73 1.86 7.83
CA ALA A 262 2.05 1.77 6.40
C ALA A 262 2.42 0.34 5.99
N SER A 263 1.73 -0.66 6.57
CA SER A 263 2.00 -2.09 6.41
C SER A 263 1.61 -2.66 5.04
N GLY A 264 1.05 -1.85 4.16
CA GLY A 264 0.62 -2.27 2.82
C GLY A 264 -0.66 -3.09 2.84
N GLY A 265 -0.91 -3.80 1.74
CA GLY A 265 -2.06 -4.67 1.58
C GLY A 265 -1.95 -5.99 2.34
N TYR A 266 -3.05 -6.74 2.37
CA TYR A 266 -3.17 -8.01 3.09
C TYR A 266 -3.61 -9.19 2.19
N GLY A 267 -3.23 -9.15 0.93
CA GLY A 267 -3.61 -10.18 -0.06
C GLY A 267 -3.26 -11.61 0.37
N ASN A 268 -2.23 -11.80 1.19
CA ASN A 268 -1.85 -13.12 1.71
C ASN A 268 -2.82 -13.73 2.74
N LEU A 269 -3.87 -13.01 3.12
CA LEU A 269 -5.01 -13.57 3.81
C LEU A 269 -5.78 -14.58 2.93
N PHE A 270 -5.74 -14.40 1.62
CA PHE A 270 -6.44 -15.23 0.64
C PHE A 270 -5.51 -16.28 0.02
N TYR A 271 -6.08 -17.44 -0.33
CA TYR A 271 -5.33 -18.60 -0.77
C TYR A 271 -4.45 -18.37 -2.02
N LEU A 272 -5.02 -17.79 -3.07
CA LEU A 272 -4.30 -17.51 -4.32
C LEU A 272 -3.88 -16.03 -4.41
N SER A 273 -3.14 -15.57 -3.42
CA SER A 273 -2.64 -14.20 -3.42
C SER A 273 -1.54 -14.00 -4.46
N THR A 274 -1.62 -12.89 -5.17
CA THR A 274 -0.56 -12.39 -6.07
C THR A 274 0.37 -11.40 -5.37
N ASN A 275 0.21 -11.19 -4.07
CA ASN A 275 1.03 -10.27 -3.28
C ASN A 275 2.27 -10.95 -2.69
N ALA A 276 3.31 -10.16 -2.41
CA ALA A 276 4.49 -10.62 -1.69
C ALA A 276 4.13 -11.19 -0.29
N MET A 277 4.95 -12.09 0.22
CA MET A 277 4.71 -12.80 1.50
C MET A 277 4.50 -11.87 2.69
N GLY A 278 5.13 -10.69 2.70
CA GLY A 278 4.96 -9.69 3.74
C GLY A 278 3.63 -8.93 3.71
N SER A 279 2.82 -9.10 2.65
CA SER A 279 1.49 -8.50 2.54
C SER A 279 0.46 -9.29 3.34
N ASN A 280 0.61 -9.29 4.66
CA ASN A 280 -0.26 -9.96 5.61
C ASN A 280 -1.04 -8.95 6.46
N VAL A 281 -2.06 -9.43 7.17
CA VAL A 281 -2.98 -8.59 7.94
C VAL A 281 -2.51 -8.34 9.38
N SER A 282 -1.37 -8.89 9.82
CA SER A 282 -1.04 -8.97 11.25
C SER A 282 -1.04 -7.61 11.95
N ALA A 283 -0.33 -6.61 11.44
CA ALA A 283 -0.31 -5.27 12.04
C ALA A 283 -1.68 -4.57 11.95
N SER A 284 -2.32 -4.60 10.78
CA SER A 284 -3.65 -3.99 10.57
C SER A 284 -4.71 -4.62 11.47
N TRP A 285 -4.68 -5.95 11.66
CA TRP A 285 -5.59 -6.66 12.55
C TRP A 285 -5.43 -6.24 14.01
N LYS A 286 -4.19 -6.07 14.48
CA LYS A 286 -3.92 -5.60 15.86
C LYS A 286 -4.53 -4.21 16.10
N VAL A 287 -4.39 -3.32 15.14
CA VAL A 287 -4.94 -1.96 15.21
C VAL A 287 -6.47 -1.98 15.09
N HIS A 288 -7.03 -2.84 14.25
CA HIS A 288 -8.47 -3.03 14.13
C HIS A 288 -9.09 -3.52 15.43
N LYS A 289 -8.48 -4.47 16.11
CA LYS A 289 -8.93 -4.95 17.43
C LYS A 289 -8.97 -3.85 18.50
N LYS A 290 -8.23 -2.77 18.31
CA LYS A 290 -8.23 -1.59 19.19
C LYS A 290 -9.17 -0.47 18.72
N GLY A 291 -10.03 -0.75 17.72
CA GLY A 291 -11.10 0.14 17.30
C GLY A 291 -10.86 0.90 15.98
N ALA A 292 -9.78 0.63 15.25
CA ALA A 292 -9.61 1.20 13.91
C ALA A 292 -10.51 0.48 12.90
N PHE A 293 -11.02 1.21 11.92
CA PHE A 293 -11.85 0.67 10.87
C PHE A 293 -11.07 0.24 9.65
N PHE A 294 -11.52 -0.84 9.00
CA PHE A 294 -11.13 -1.18 7.64
C PHE A 294 -12.08 -0.49 6.66
N ALA A 295 -11.53 0.03 5.57
CA ALA A 295 -12.30 0.51 4.44
C ALA A 295 -12.32 -0.56 3.34
N ASN A 296 -13.52 -0.94 2.89
CA ASN A 296 -13.74 -1.88 1.80
C ASN A 296 -12.91 -3.19 1.91
N PRO A 297 -12.98 -3.94 3.01
CA PRO A 297 -12.07 -5.08 3.25
C PRO A 297 -12.31 -6.26 2.31
N SER A 298 -13.47 -6.32 1.63
CA SER A 298 -13.81 -7.34 0.65
C SER A 298 -13.27 -7.06 -0.76
N PHE A 299 -12.78 -5.85 -1.02
CA PHE A 299 -12.15 -5.53 -2.31
C PHE A 299 -10.74 -6.06 -2.36
N THR A 300 -10.52 -7.04 -3.23
CA THR A 300 -9.21 -7.61 -3.50
C THR A 300 -8.86 -7.43 -4.97
N GLN A 301 -7.59 -7.20 -5.24
CA GLN A 301 -7.07 -7.15 -6.61
C GLN A 301 -6.17 -8.36 -6.85
N ILE A 302 -6.46 -9.10 -7.91
CA ILE A 302 -5.58 -10.15 -8.44
C ILE A 302 -4.81 -9.56 -9.62
N HIS A 303 -3.48 -9.69 -9.60
CA HIS A 303 -2.64 -9.26 -10.71
C HIS A 303 -2.77 -10.26 -11.87
N PRO A 304 -3.33 -9.89 -13.01
CA PRO A 304 -3.68 -10.87 -14.07
C PRO A 304 -2.44 -11.43 -14.80
N THR A 305 -1.30 -10.76 -14.70
CA THR A 305 -0.03 -11.22 -15.27
C THR A 305 0.89 -11.86 -14.23
N CYS A 306 0.37 -12.19 -13.05
CA CYS A 306 1.07 -12.93 -12.01
C CYS A 306 0.84 -14.43 -12.15
N ILE A 307 1.91 -15.20 -12.10
CA ILE A 307 1.85 -16.66 -12.04
C ILE A 307 1.85 -17.06 -10.57
N PRO A 308 0.77 -17.65 -10.04
CA PRO A 308 0.74 -18.14 -8.66
C PRO A 308 1.75 -19.25 -8.45
N VAL A 309 2.15 -19.45 -7.20
CA VAL A 309 3.08 -20.53 -6.82
C VAL A 309 2.49 -21.88 -7.19
N SER A 310 3.23 -22.64 -7.98
CA SER A 310 2.95 -24.03 -8.30
C SER A 310 4.20 -24.87 -7.99
N GLY A 311 4.23 -25.47 -6.80
CA GLY A 311 5.36 -26.27 -6.32
C GLY A 311 6.27 -25.54 -5.33
N ASP A 312 7.17 -26.32 -4.71
CA ASP A 312 7.95 -25.88 -3.52
C ASP A 312 9.08 -24.89 -3.87
N TYR A 313 9.53 -24.88 -5.10
CA TYR A 313 10.71 -24.12 -5.53
C TYR A 313 10.37 -22.83 -6.30
N GLN A 314 9.10 -22.60 -6.59
CA GLN A 314 8.68 -21.41 -7.32
C GLN A 314 8.54 -20.20 -6.38
N SER A 315 9.13 -19.08 -6.74
CA SER A 315 8.86 -17.80 -6.08
C SER A 315 7.37 -17.46 -6.19
N LYS A 316 6.77 -17.03 -5.09
CA LYS A 316 5.35 -16.64 -5.05
C LYS A 316 4.98 -15.51 -6.02
N LEU A 317 5.96 -14.76 -6.47
CA LEU A 317 5.77 -13.61 -7.31
C LEU A 317 6.57 -13.75 -8.60
N THR A 318 6.00 -14.44 -9.58
CA THR A 318 6.49 -14.39 -10.95
C THR A 318 5.57 -13.49 -11.74
N LEU A 319 6.01 -12.26 -12.00
CA LEU A 319 5.28 -11.28 -12.77
C LEU A 319 5.81 -11.22 -14.18
N MET A 320 4.93 -11.35 -15.16
CA MET A 320 5.20 -10.87 -16.51
C MET A 320 4.98 -9.35 -16.52
N SER A 321 5.81 -8.64 -17.27
CA SER A 321 5.70 -7.19 -17.37
C SER A 321 4.32 -6.77 -17.89
N GLU A 322 3.64 -5.87 -17.19
CA GLU A 322 2.39 -5.29 -17.68
C GLU A 322 2.56 -4.47 -18.96
N SER A 323 3.78 -4.07 -19.30
CA SER A 323 4.10 -3.44 -20.59
C SER A 323 3.73 -4.31 -21.78
N LEU A 324 3.65 -5.63 -21.62
CA LEU A 324 3.15 -6.55 -22.65
C LEU A 324 1.71 -6.23 -23.09
N ARG A 325 0.92 -5.58 -22.26
CA ARG A 325 -0.45 -5.16 -22.63
C ARG A 325 -0.46 -4.09 -23.70
N ASN A 326 0.54 -3.19 -23.68
CA ASN A 326 0.64 -2.08 -24.62
C ASN A 326 1.53 -2.44 -25.82
N ASP A 327 2.63 -3.15 -25.56
CA ASP A 327 3.74 -3.32 -26.50
C ASP A 327 3.84 -4.75 -27.04
N GLY A 328 3.00 -5.66 -26.56
CA GLY A 328 3.02 -7.07 -26.92
C GLY A 328 1.66 -7.66 -27.25
N ARG A 329 1.67 -8.94 -27.58
CA ARG A 329 0.46 -9.74 -27.76
C ARG A 329 0.54 -10.98 -26.88
N ILE A 330 -0.51 -11.23 -26.13
CA ILE A 330 -0.66 -12.44 -25.31
C ILE A 330 -1.71 -13.31 -26.00
N TRP A 331 -1.36 -14.54 -26.30
CA TRP A 331 -2.25 -15.49 -26.92
C TRP A 331 -2.10 -16.88 -26.30
N VAL A 332 -3.14 -17.69 -26.41
CA VAL A 332 -3.13 -19.08 -25.99
C VAL A 332 -3.71 -19.94 -27.14
N PRO A 333 -3.21 -21.17 -27.33
CA PRO A 333 -3.80 -22.11 -28.28
C PRO A 333 -5.24 -22.43 -27.91
N LYS A 334 -6.14 -22.49 -28.88
CA LYS A 334 -7.53 -22.89 -28.65
C LYS A 334 -7.67 -24.39 -28.34
N LYS A 335 -6.80 -25.21 -28.89
CA LYS A 335 -6.81 -26.67 -28.75
C LYS A 335 -5.50 -27.18 -28.21
N LEU A 336 -5.53 -28.24 -27.44
CA LEU A 336 -4.34 -28.91 -26.88
C LEU A 336 -3.38 -29.39 -28.00
N GLU A 337 -3.91 -29.79 -29.13
CA GLU A 337 -3.15 -30.24 -30.31
C GLU A 337 -2.28 -29.13 -30.89
N ASP A 338 -2.78 -27.90 -30.91
CA ASP A 338 -2.03 -26.74 -31.39
C ASP A 338 -0.87 -26.40 -30.45
N ALA A 339 -1.07 -26.58 -29.13
CA ALA A 339 -0.01 -26.42 -28.14
C ALA A 339 1.12 -27.42 -28.31
N LYS A 340 0.82 -28.67 -28.70
CA LYS A 340 1.82 -29.70 -28.99
C LYS A 340 2.66 -29.36 -30.21
N LYS A 341 2.04 -28.81 -31.28
CA LYS A 341 2.73 -28.40 -32.51
C LYS A 341 3.75 -27.28 -32.23
N ILE A 342 3.40 -26.31 -31.40
CA ILE A 342 4.29 -25.22 -31.01
C ILE A 342 5.50 -25.73 -30.24
N ARG A 343 5.30 -26.64 -29.29
CA ARG A 343 6.36 -27.24 -28.48
C ARG A 343 7.39 -28.03 -29.30
N ASN A 344 6.99 -28.59 -30.43
CA ASN A 344 7.86 -29.36 -31.30
C ASN A 344 8.65 -28.51 -32.31
N ASN A 345 8.32 -27.20 -32.42
CA ASN A 345 8.97 -26.24 -33.34
C ASN A 345 9.85 -25.19 -32.61
N ILE A 346 10.06 -25.35 -31.31
CA ILE A 346 11.00 -24.60 -30.49
C ILE A 346 12.13 -25.54 -30.08
#